data_81227438d1e16cfdacee26a18da3f5f1
#
_entry.id   81227438d1e16cfdacee26a18da3f5f1
#
_cell.length_a   1.000
_cell.length_b   1.000
_cell.length_c   1.000
_cell.angle_alpha   90.00
_cell.angle_beta   90.00
_cell.angle_gamma   90.00
#
_symmetry.space_group_name_H-M   'P 1'
#
loop_
_entity.id
_entity.type
_entity.pdbx_description
1 polymer ?
#
loop_
_entity_poly.entity_id
_entity_poly.type
_entity_poly.pdbx_seq_one_letter_code
_entity_poly.pdbx_strand_id
1 'polypeptide(L)'
;MNYKHFSDIYTGEKEFQREKMQFFFDKSFRDKDENLLRNQYVLLRQLGFLDDLTFEPECVDLSSLTENITVACDILSSESGVSFIYCGDSPCYVMGNSRLITKALLNLLSNAYLYGKENLVTVKTIEKGTCCGIEVLSGGSFSENHKTGNGLSFVRKICNKTNGNFFIEQTLSHTKAIMLFPKSDLKQNSAREIADILSLVYNRLSPVCVEMFGMQYH
;
A
#
# COMPACT_ATOMS: atom_id res chain seq x y z
N MET A 1 -33.64 -4.87 -12.54
CA MET A 1 -33.11 -4.62 -11.18
C MET A 1 -31.92 -3.67 -11.29
N ASN A 2 -31.98 -2.53 -10.63
CA ASN A 2 -31.12 -1.38 -10.94
C ASN A 2 -29.77 -1.53 -10.19
N TYR A 3 -28.70 -1.82 -10.89
CA TYR A 3 -27.34 -1.98 -10.34
C TYR A 3 -26.85 -0.75 -9.54
N LYS A 4 -27.36 0.44 -9.84
CA LYS A 4 -27.06 1.68 -9.12
C LYS A 4 -27.53 1.65 -7.66
N HIS A 5 -28.68 1.04 -7.39
CA HIS A 5 -29.24 0.96 -6.03
C HIS A 5 -28.47 0.00 -5.11
N PHE A 6 -27.84 -1.05 -5.67
CA PHE A 6 -26.98 -1.98 -4.92
C PHE A 6 -25.63 -1.33 -4.55
N SER A 7 -25.07 -0.52 -5.43
CA SER A 7 -23.82 0.19 -5.20
C SER A 7 -23.95 1.22 -4.06
N ASP A 8 -25.07 1.93 -4.02
CA ASP A 8 -25.31 2.98 -3.02
C ASP A 8 -25.57 2.42 -1.61
N ILE A 9 -26.26 1.28 -1.51
CA ILE A 9 -26.47 0.56 -0.24
C ILE A 9 -25.12 -0.01 0.26
N TYR A 10 -24.33 -0.59 -0.63
CA TYR A 10 -23.03 -1.19 -0.28
C TYR A 10 -21.99 -0.14 0.14
N THR A 11 -21.99 1.05 -0.49
CA THR A 11 -21.15 2.19 -0.10
C THR A 11 -21.58 2.79 1.23
N GLY A 12 -22.88 2.96 1.47
CA GLY A 12 -23.42 3.46 2.74
C GLY A 12 -23.13 2.52 3.91
N GLU A 13 -23.21 1.21 3.71
CA GLU A 13 -22.89 0.21 4.72
C GLU A 13 -21.39 0.18 5.06
N LYS A 14 -20.51 0.37 4.07
CA LYS A 14 -19.06 0.52 4.29
C LYS A 14 -18.71 1.80 5.02
N GLU A 15 -19.36 2.90 4.70
CA GLU A 15 -19.13 4.19 5.35
C GLU A 15 -19.59 4.14 6.82
N PHE A 16 -20.76 3.56 7.10
CA PHE A 16 -21.25 3.30 8.43
C PHE A 16 -20.33 2.38 9.23
N GLN A 17 -19.80 1.33 8.62
CA GLN A 17 -18.82 0.45 9.27
C GLN A 17 -17.51 1.20 9.59
N ARG A 18 -17.05 2.08 8.70
CA ARG A 18 -15.85 2.91 8.93
C ARG A 18 -16.06 3.88 10.09
N GLU A 19 -17.18 4.61 10.14
CA GLU A 19 -17.51 5.52 11.25
C GLU A 19 -17.61 4.78 12.59
N LYS A 20 -18.27 3.63 12.60
CA LYS A 20 -18.37 2.78 13.77
C LYS A 20 -16.99 2.26 14.23
N MET A 21 -16.14 1.86 13.28
CA MET A 21 -14.76 1.46 13.56
C MET A 21 -13.93 2.62 14.10
N GLN A 22 -14.08 3.85 13.55
CA GLN A 22 -13.41 5.04 14.05
C GLN A 22 -13.78 5.30 15.51
N PHE A 23 -15.07 5.22 15.85
CA PHE A 23 -15.55 5.43 17.22
C PHE A 23 -14.94 4.40 18.19
N PHE A 24 -14.92 3.14 17.82
CA PHE A 24 -14.31 2.08 18.65
C PHE A 24 -12.80 2.27 18.78
N PHE A 25 -12.15 2.72 17.72
CA PHE A 25 -10.72 3.01 17.70
C PHE A 25 -10.35 4.10 18.67
N ASP A 26 -11.08 5.23 18.61
CA ASP A 26 -10.86 6.37 19.50
C ASP A 26 -11.16 6.04 20.97
N LYS A 27 -12.10 5.15 21.21
CA LYS A 27 -12.40 4.64 22.55
C LYS A 27 -11.27 3.75 23.08
N SER A 28 -10.85 2.76 22.31
CA SER A 28 -9.79 1.83 22.71
C SER A 28 -8.46 2.53 22.97
N PHE A 29 -8.17 3.56 22.20
CA PHE A 29 -6.98 4.37 22.40
C PHE A 29 -7.01 5.20 23.67
N ARG A 30 -8.21 5.71 24.03
CA ARG A 30 -8.40 6.42 25.32
C ARG A 30 -8.27 5.47 26.50
N ASP A 31 -8.79 4.25 26.36
CA ASP A 31 -8.79 3.24 27.40
C ASP A 31 -7.46 2.47 27.49
N LYS A 32 -6.49 2.73 26.57
CA LYS A 32 -5.19 2.05 26.47
C LYS A 32 -5.32 0.51 26.37
N ASP A 33 -6.38 0.04 25.75
CA ASP A 33 -6.58 -1.40 25.52
C ASP A 33 -5.84 -1.86 24.26
N GLU A 34 -4.58 -2.28 24.43
CA GLU A 34 -3.71 -2.71 23.32
C GLU A 34 -4.26 -3.92 22.57
N ASN A 35 -4.91 -4.85 23.26
CA ASN A 35 -5.50 -6.03 22.63
C ASN A 35 -6.68 -5.67 21.71
N LEU A 36 -7.50 -4.74 22.15
CA LEU A 36 -8.63 -4.27 21.36
C LEU A 36 -8.15 -3.49 20.13
N LEU A 37 -7.14 -2.63 20.29
CA LEU A 37 -6.49 -1.91 19.19
C LEU A 37 -5.91 -2.88 18.15
N ARG A 38 -5.16 -3.87 18.61
CA ARG A 38 -4.61 -4.93 17.76
C ARG A 38 -5.68 -5.60 16.92
N ASN A 39 -6.74 -6.08 17.54
CA ASN A 39 -7.81 -6.78 16.84
C ASN A 39 -8.51 -5.88 15.81
N GLN A 40 -8.64 -4.60 16.09
CA GLN A 40 -9.22 -3.62 15.18
C GLN A 40 -8.34 -3.40 13.94
N TYR A 41 -7.02 -3.25 14.10
CA TYR A 41 -6.11 -3.11 12.95
C TYR A 41 -6.07 -4.37 12.08
N VAL A 42 -6.04 -5.54 12.69
CA VAL A 42 -6.10 -6.81 11.94
C VAL A 42 -7.40 -6.91 11.12
N LEU A 43 -8.54 -6.53 11.72
CA LEU A 43 -9.83 -6.53 11.03
C LEU A 43 -9.88 -5.50 9.90
N LEU A 44 -9.41 -4.28 10.12
CA LEU A 44 -9.33 -3.23 9.09
C LEU A 44 -8.46 -3.65 7.91
N ARG A 45 -7.33 -4.28 8.19
CA ARG A 45 -6.45 -4.83 7.16
C ARG A 45 -7.16 -5.89 6.32
N GLN A 46 -7.87 -6.82 6.98
CA GLN A 46 -8.66 -7.85 6.30
C GLN A 46 -9.78 -7.25 5.45
N LEU A 47 -10.53 -6.28 5.97
CA LEU A 47 -11.58 -5.56 5.23
C LEU A 47 -11.03 -4.81 4.03
N GLY A 48 -9.80 -4.28 4.12
CA GLY A 48 -9.12 -3.64 3.01
C GLY A 48 -8.88 -4.56 1.81
N PHE A 49 -8.72 -5.86 2.02
CA PHE A 49 -8.59 -6.85 0.95
C PHE A 49 -9.94 -7.20 0.28
N LEU A 50 -11.06 -6.96 0.98
CA LEU A 50 -12.41 -7.23 0.48
C LEU A 50 -12.99 -6.05 -0.33
N ASP A 51 -12.29 -4.92 -0.38
CA ASP A 51 -12.71 -3.77 -1.18
C ASP A 51 -12.85 -4.15 -2.65
N ASP A 52 -13.96 -3.76 -3.22
CA ASP A 52 -14.26 -3.96 -4.63
C ASP A 52 -13.14 -3.34 -5.48
N LEU A 53 -12.56 -4.14 -6.36
CA LEU A 53 -11.51 -3.74 -7.28
C LEU A 53 -12.12 -2.95 -8.46
N THR A 54 -13.07 -2.05 -8.20
CA THR A 54 -13.56 -1.14 -9.24
C THR A 54 -12.37 -0.32 -9.73
N PHE A 55 -12.06 -0.46 -11.00
CA PHE A 55 -10.94 0.21 -11.63
C PHE A 55 -11.47 1.37 -12.47
N GLU A 56 -11.29 2.56 -11.94
CA GLU A 56 -11.42 3.80 -12.70
C GLU A 56 -10.00 4.32 -12.97
N PRO A 57 -9.53 4.28 -14.23
CA PRO A 57 -8.19 4.73 -14.54
C PRO A 57 -8.09 6.25 -14.40
N GLU A 58 -7.05 6.69 -13.75
CA GLU A 58 -6.68 8.09 -13.55
C GLU A 58 -5.18 8.28 -13.83
N CYS A 59 -4.78 9.52 -14.12
CA CYS A 59 -3.36 9.86 -14.17
C CYS A 59 -2.83 9.95 -12.74
N VAL A 60 -1.84 9.14 -12.41
CA VAL A 60 -1.23 9.08 -11.08
C VAL A 60 0.22 9.55 -11.16
N ASP A 61 0.59 10.53 -10.32
CA ASP A 61 1.99 10.85 -10.03
C ASP A 61 2.57 9.73 -9.14
N LEU A 62 3.21 8.77 -9.80
CA LEU A 62 3.73 7.58 -9.14
C LEU A 62 4.90 7.91 -8.20
N SER A 63 5.69 8.94 -8.53
CA SER A 63 6.84 9.36 -7.73
C SER A 63 6.39 9.96 -6.41
N SER A 64 5.51 10.96 -6.44
CA SER A 64 4.97 11.59 -5.22
C SER A 64 4.18 10.60 -4.37
N LEU A 65 3.40 9.71 -4.98
CA LEU A 65 2.66 8.68 -4.27
C LEU A 65 3.62 7.72 -3.54
N THR A 66 4.66 7.25 -4.23
CA THR A 66 5.63 6.31 -3.67
C THR A 66 6.44 6.95 -2.55
N GLU A 67 6.91 8.18 -2.76
CA GLU A 67 7.66 8.95 -1.77
C GLU A 67 6.84 9.16 -0.49
N ASN A 68 5.61 9.70 -0.61
CA ASN A 68 4.78 10.01 0.56
C ASN A 68 4.46 8.76 1.37
N ILE A 69 4.15 7.62 0.71
CA ILE A 69 3.90 6.36 1.40
C ILE A 69 5.17 5.83 2.08
N THR A 70 6.31 5.88 1.39
CA THR A 70 7.59 5.39 1.93
C THR A 70 8.01 6.19 3.16
N VAL A 71 7.94 7.52 3.10
CA VAL A 71 8.26 8.41 4.23
C VAL A 71 7.29 8.18 5.39
N ALA A 72 5.99 8.03 5.11
CA ALA A 72 5.01 7.74 6.16
C ALA A 72 5.28 6.37 6.84
N CYS A 73 5.67 5.34 6.08
CA CYS A 73 6.08 4.05 6.62
C CYS A 73 7.34 4.18 7.50
N ASP A 74 8.35 4.95 7.07
CA ASP A 74 9.57 5.19 7.85
C ASP A 74 9.27 5.85 9.19
N ILE A 75 8.45 6.90 9.20
CA ILE A 75 8.01 7.57 10.44
C ILE A 75 7.30 6.60 11.37
N LEU A 76 6.37 5.78 10.87
CA LEU A 76 5.57 4.87 11.68
C LEU A 76 6.36 3.63 12.14
N SER A 77 7.45 3.28 11.47
CA SER A 77 8.33 2.16 11.84
C SER A 77 9.52 2.56 12.70
N SER A 78 9.67 3.83 13.04
CA SER A 78 10.86 4.38 13.73
C SER A 78 11.24 3.63 15.02
N GLU A 79 10.27 3.12 15.77
CA GLU A 79 10.51 2.36 17.00
C GLU A 79 10.85 0.88 16.73
N SER A 80 10.58 0.36 15.54
CA SER A 80 10.85 -1.05 15.19
C SER A 80 12.29 -1.33 14.77
N GLY A 81 13.05 -0.27 14.49
CA GLY A 81 14.43 -0.37 14.00
C GLY A 81 14.54 -0.68 12.50
N VAL A 82 13.43 -0.72 11.76
CA VAL A 82 13.42 -0.87 10.30
C VAL A 82 13.23 0.48 9.66
N SER A 83 14.11 0.84 8.72
CA SER A 83 14.04 2.10 7.96
C SER A 83 13.58 1.87 6.53
N PHE A 84 12.77 2.80 6.03
CA PHE A 84 12.32 2.83 4.64
C PHE A 84 12.89 4.07 3.95
N ILE A 85 13.62 3.89 2.86
CA ILE A 85 14.26 4.98 2.14
C ILE A 85 13.73 5.04 0.71
N TYR A 86 13.23 6.22 0.31
CA TYR A 86 12.87 6.51 -1.08
C TYR A 86 14.06 7.06 -1.85
N CYS A 87 14.32 6.53 -3.04
CA CYS A 87 15.43 6.88 -3.93
C CYS A 87 14.91 7.12 -5.37
N GLY A 88 13.95 8.00 -5.56
CA GLY A 88 13.44 8.34 -6.89
C GLY A 88 14.05 9.66 -7.39
N ASP A 89 14.51 9.69 -8.66
CA ASP A 89 15.21 10.85 -9.23
C ASP A 89 14.34 11.67 -10.19
N SER A 90 13.23 11.14 -10.69
CA SER A 90 12.45 11.79 -11.75
C SER A 90 10.95 11.61 -11.57
N PRO A 91 10.13 12.62 -11.93
CA PRO A 91 8.68 12.48 -11.94
C PRO A 91 8.23 11.38 -12.90
N CYS A 92 7.29 10.56 -12.45
CA CYS A 92 6.85 9.37 -13.16
C CYS A 92 5.31 9.30 -13.12
N TYR A 93 4.68 9.48 -14.28
CA TYR A 93 3.22 9.49 -14.40
C TYR A 93 2.72 8.22 -15.07
N VAL A 94 1.69 7.60 -14.51
CA VAL A 94 1.10 6.35 -15.02
C VAL A 94 -0.41 6.45 -15.14
N MET A 95 -0.99 5.67 -16.04
CA MET A 95 -2.42 5.41 -16.05
C MET A 95 -2.71 4.27 -15.08
N GLY A 96 -3.42 4.58 -13.99
CA GLY A 96 -3.67 3.62 -12.93
C GLY A 96 -4.83 4.03 -12.03
N ASN A 97 -4.83 3.50 -10.83
CA ASN A 97 -5.71 3.92 -9.75
C ASN A 97 -4.86 4.08 -8.49
N SER A 98 -4.75 5.29 -7.99
CA SER A 98 -3.87 5.64 -6.85
C SER A 98 -4.15 4.80 -5.61
N ARG A 99 -5.43 4.51 -5.32
CA ARG A 99 -5.82 3.69 -4.17
C ARG A 99 -5.36 2.24 -4.31
N LEU A 100 -5.51 1.65 -5.50
CA LEU A 100 -5.08 0.28 -5.76
C LEU A 100 -3.57 0.16 -5.76
N ILE A 101 -2.86 1.13 -6.35
CA ILE A 101 -1.39 1.19 -6.35
C ILE A 101 -0.88 1.35 -4.91
N THR A 102 -1.49 2.21 -4.10
CA THR A 102 -1.17 2.35 -2.67
C THR A 102 -1.28 1.02 -1.93
N LYS A 103 -2.38 0.29 -2.10
CA LYS A 103 -2.56 -1.03 -1.47
C LYS A 103 -1.53 -2.05 -1.94
N ALA A 104 -1.21 -2.06 -3.24
CA ALA A 104 -0.19 -2.94 -3.78
C ALA A 104 1.19 -2.62 -3.21
N LEU A 105 1.57 -1.33 -3.16
CA LEU A 105 2.83 -0.89 -2.57
C LEU A 105 2.92 -1.26 -1.08
N LEU A 106 1.88 -0.98 -0.29
CA LEU A 106 1.84 -1.33 1.12
C LEU A 106 1.99 -2.84 1.36
N ASN A 107 1.42 -3.69 0.48
CA ASN A 107 1.67 -5.14 0.56
C ASN A 107 3.13 -5.51 0.32
N LEU A 108 3.84 -4.80 -0.56
CA LEU A 108 5.26 -5.05 -0.80
C LEU A 108 6.10 -4.56 0.38
N LEU A 109 5.79 -3.37 0.93
CA LEU A 109 6.49 -2.82 2.09
C LEU A 109 6.28 -3.67 3.33
N SER A 110 5.05 -4.16 3.56
CA SER A 110 4.77 -5.06 4.68
C SER A 110 5.50 -6.40 4.56
N ASN A 111 5.59 -6.95 3.35
CA ASN A 111 6.39 -8.16 3.14
C ASN A 111 7.88 -7.91 3.38
N ALA A 112 8.41 -6.77 2.91
CA ALA A 112 9.79 -6.39 3.15
C ALA A 112 10.09 -6.19 4.66
N TYR A 113 9.17 -5.59 5.39
CA TYR A 113 9.24 -5.40 6.83
C TYR A 113 9.23 -6.72 7.61
N LEU A 114 8.26 -7.61 7.29
CA LEU A 114 8.05 -8.86 8.03
C LEU A 114 9.11 -9.94 7.73
N TYR A 115 9.60 -9.97 6.50
CA TYR A 115 10.45 -11.05 6.01
C TYR A 115 11.85 -10.61 5.62
N GLY A 116 12.12 -9.31 5.59
CA GLY A 116 13.46 -8.76 5.38
C GLY A 116 14.39 -9.17 6.50
N LYS A 117 15.66 -9.46 6.16
CA LYS A 117 16.70 -9.79 7.15
C LYS A 117 17.55 -8.59 7.53
N GLU A 118 17.42 -7.51 6.78
CA GLU A 118 18.11 -6.25 7.01
C GLU A 118 17.12 -5.21 7.48
N ASN A 119 17.59 -4.29 8.32
CA ASN A 119 16.76 -3.22 8.85
C ASN A 119 16.59 -2.05 7.86
N LEU A 120 16.77 -2.31 6.58
CA LEU A 120 16.68 -1.31 5.51
C LEU A 120 15.84 -1.84 4.35
N VAL A 121 14.82 -1.08 3.99
CA VAL A 121 14.01 -1.27 2.79
C VAL A 121 14.22 -0.08 1.87
N THR A 122 14.70 -0.32 0.66
CA THR A 122 14.88 0.72 -0.35
C THR A 122 13.74 0.68 -1.35
N VAL A 123 13.14 1.83 -1.62
CA VAL A 123 12.03 2.00 -2.56
C VAL A 123 12.44 2.98 -3.64
N LYS A 124 12.24 2.62 -4.91
CA LYS A 124 12.59 3.46 -6.06
C LYS A 124 11.43 3.56 -7.03
N THR A 125 11.26 4.72 -7.64
CA THR A 125 10.57 4.79 -8.93
C THR A 125 11.55 4.55 -10.06
N ILE A 126 11.13 3.77 -11.05
CA ILE A 126 11.97 3.36 -12.17
C ILE A 126 11.26 3.59 -13.50
N GLU A 127 12.02 3.91 -14.53
CA GLU A 127 11.53 3.95 -15.90
C GLU A 127 12.09 2.80 -16.74
N LYS A 128 11.20 2.10 -17.46
CA LYS A 128 11.57 1.02 -18.39
C LYS A 128 10.76 1.15 -19.70
N GLY A 129 11.37 1.79 -20.69
CA GLY A 129 10.73 2.00 -22.00
C GLY A 129 9.42 2.79 -21.88
N THR A 130 8.31 2.19 -22.26
CA THR A 130 6.96 2.77 -22.19
C THR A 130 6.28 2.61 -20.83
N CYS A 131 6.99 2.11 -19.82
CA CYS A 131 6.46 1.89 -18.48
C CYS A 131 7.22 2.69 -17.45
N CYS A 132 6.51 3.07 -16.39
CA CYS A 132 7.08 3.48 -15.12
C CYS A 132 6.72 2.44 -14.05
N GLY A 133 7.52 2.38 -13.00
CA GLY A 133 7.28 1.38 -11.97
C GLY A 133 7.83 1.73 -10.60
N ILE A 134 7.53 0.86 -9.66
CA ILE A 134 8.04 0.90 -8.29
C ILE A 134 8.88 -0.36 -8.08
N GLU A 135 10.10 -0.16 -7.61
CA GLU A 135 11.01 -1.21 -7.15
C GLU A 135 11.11 -1.15 -5.63
N VAL A 136 10.86 -2.27 -4.95
CA VAL A 136 11.07 -2.44 -3.50
C VAL A 136 12.18 -3.46 -3.31
N LEU A 137 13.27 -3.07 -2.65
CA LEU A 137 14.42 -3.89 -2.35
C LEU A 137 14.55 -4.09 -0.85
N SER A 138 14.64 -5.33 -0.40
CA SER A 138 14.89 -5.71 1.00
C SER A 138 15.97 -6.77 1.10
N GLY A 139 16.71 -6.77 2.21
CA GLY A 139 17.70 -7.80 2.51
C GLY A 139 17.08 -9.17 2.75
N GLY A 140 17.83 -10.22 2.42
CA GLY A 140 17.43 -11.61 2.59
C GLY A 140 16.61 -12.19 1.44
N SER A 141 16.49 -13.51 1.45
CA SER A 141 15.65 -14.25 0.51
C SER A 141 14.41 -14.76 1.23
N PHE A 142 13.25 -14.69 0.59
CA PHE A 142 12.07 -15.42 1.06
C PHE A 142 12.36 -16.92 1.00
N SER A 143 12.20 -17.64 2.10
CA SER A 143 12.21 -19.10 2.01
C SER A 143 10.92 -19.56 1.31
N GLU A 144 11.04 -20.51 0.37
CA GLU A 144 9.89 -21.07 -0.35
C GLU A 144 8.81 -21.68 0.56
N ASN A 145 9.14 -21.92 1.83
CA ASN A 145 8.25 -22.47 2.85
C ASN A 145 7.31 -21.43 3.50
N HIS A 146 7.50 -20.14 3.28
CA HIS A 146 6.52 -19.15 3.70
C HIS A 146 5.37 -19.19 2.68
N LYS A 147 4.28 -19.84 3.07
CA LYS A 147 3.00 -19.76 2.36
C LYS A 147 2.73 -18.31 2.07
N THR A 148 2.98 -17.92 0.81
CA THR A 148 2.72 -16.56 0.33
C THR A 148 1.26 -16.26 0.63
N GLY A 149 1.04 -15.36 1.57
CA GLY A 149 -0.31 -14.87 1.84
C GLY A 149 -0.91 -14.27 0.57
N ASN A 150 -2.18 -13.95 0.58
CA ASN A 150 -2.91 -13.40 -0.58
C ASN A 150 -2.33 -12.06 -1.11
N GLY A 151 -1.36 -11.44 -0.40
CA GLY A 151 -0.78 -10.14 -0.72
C GLY A 151 -0.10 -10.05 -2.09
N LEU A 152 0.81 -10.98 -2.42
CA LEU A 152 1.49 -10.97 -3.73
C LEU A 152 0.54 -11.31 -4.89
N SER A 153 -0.44 -12.18 -4.65
CA SER A 153 -1.52 -12.45 -5.59
C SER A 153 -2.35 -11.19 -5.86
N PHE A 154 -2.61 -10.40 -4.84
CA PHE A 154 -3.30 -9.12 -4.95
C PHE A 154 -2.48 -8.11 -5.77
N VAL A 155 -1.17 -7.95 -5.48
CA VAL A 155 -0.26 -7.09 -6.26
C VAL A 155 -0.30 -7.46 -7.74
N ARG A 156 -0.20 -8.76 -8.05
CA ARG A 156 -0.27 -9.25 -9.44
C ARG A 156 -1.60 -8.90 -10.12
N LYS A 157 -2.73 -9.05 -9.39
CA LYS A 157 -4.05 -8.66 -9.91
C LYS A 157 -4.13 -7.17 -10.24
N ILE A 158 -3.59 -6.30 -9.39
CA ILE A 158 -3.54 -4.86 -9.63
C ILE A 158 -2.74 -4.55 -10.89
N CYS A 159 -1.51 -5.06 -10.99
CA CYS A 159 -0.68 -4.85 -12.17
C CYS A 159 -1.39 -5.32 -13.46
N ASN A 160 -1.98 -6.50 -13.44
CA ASN A 160 -2.71 -7.02 -14.61
C ASN A 160 -3.91 -6.14 -15.00
N LYS A 161 -4.67 -5.60 -14.04
CA LYS A 161 -5.80 -4.70 -14.30
C LYS A 161 -5.39 -3.38 -14.93
N THR A 162 -4.17 -2.93 -14.68
CA THR A 162 -3.61 -1.68 -15.23
C THR A 162 -2.80 -1.93 -16.52
N ASN A 163 -2.88 -3.11 -17.12
CA ASN A 163 -2.01 -3.53 -18.23
C ASN A 163 -0.51 -3.42 -17.90
N GLY A 164 -0.18 -3.54 -16.62
CA GLY A 164 1.17 -3.53 -16.11
C GLY A 164 1.70 -4.93 -15.86
N ASN A 165 2.87 -5.00 -15.23
CA ASN A 165 3.55 -6.26 -14.93
C ASN A 165 4.07 -6.26 -13.50
N PHE A 166 4.19 -7.46 -12.91
CA PHE A 166 4.77 -7.67 -11.60
C PHE A 166 5.84 -8.75 -11.64
N PHE A 167 7.02 -8.44 -11.12
CA PHE A 167 8.17 -9.33 -11.07
C PHE A 167 8.73 -9.41 -9.65
N ILE A 168 9.29 -10.57 -9.31
CA ILE A 168 10.09 -10.77 -8.11
C ILE A 168 11.42 -11.41 -8.55
N GLU A 169 12.51 -10.75 -8.19
CA GLU A 169 13.86 -11.26 -8.36
C GLU A 169 14.43 -11.57 -6.97
N GLN A 170 14.93 -12.77 -6.77
CA GLN A 170 15.51 -13.20 -5.51
C GLN A 170 16.95 -13.66 -5.70
N THR A 171 17.80 -13.24 -4.78
CA THR A 171 19.15 -13.75 -4.61
C THR A 171 19.33 -14.30 -3.20
N LEU A 172 20.51 -14.82 -2.88
CA LEU A 172 20.83 -15.26 -1.52
C LEU A 172 20.85 -14.11 -0.50
N SER A 173 21.10 -12.87 -0.96
CA SER A 173 21.29 -11.70 -0.11
C SER A 173 20.11 -10.73 -0.11
N HIS A 174 19.30 -10.69 -1.15
CA HIS A 174 18.22 -9.72 -1.27
C HIS A 174 17.03 -10.22 -2.10
N THR A 175 15.90 -9.60 -1.85
CA THR A 175 14.66 -9.74 -2.64
C THR A 175 14.32 -8.39 -3.25
N LYS A 176 14.01 -8.38 -4.54
CA LYS A 176 13.57 -7.23 -5.30
C LYS A 176 12.19 -7.51 -5.88
N ALA A 177 11.21 -6.68 -5.52
CA ALA A 177 9.86 -6.73 -6.07
C ALA A 177 9.64 -5.51 -6.97
N ILE A 178 9.13 -5.72 -8.18
CA ILE A 178 8.98 -4.68 -9.20
C ILE A 178 7.55 -4.68 -9.73
N MET A 179 6.85 -3.55 -9.57
CA MET A 179 5.59 -3.27 -10.25
C MET A 179 5.85 -2.31 -11.41
N LEU A 180 5.35 -2.62 -12.60
CA LEU A 180 5.42 -1.75 -13.77
C LEU A 180 4.01 -1.38 -14.23
N PHE A 181 3.83 -0.13 -14.63
CA PHE A 181 2.57 0.43 -15.16
C PHE A 181 2.85 1.17 -16.47
N PRO A 182 1.91 1.19 -17.43
CA PRO A 182 2.05 2.00 -18.64
C PRO A 182 2.22 3.48 -18.27
N LYS A 183 3.16 4.17 -18.92
CA LYS A 183 3.31 5.61 -18.77
C LYS A 183 2.02 6.33 -19.20
N SER A 184 1.72 7.41 -18.50
CA SER A 184 0.67 8.32 -18.92
C SER A 184 1.24 9.40 -19.84
N ASP A 185 0.56 9.63 -20.96
CA ASP A 185 0.84 10.78 -21.84
C ASP A 185 0.21 12.06 -21.30
N LEU A 186 -0.61 11.97 -20.24
CA LEU A 186 -1.23 13.12 -19.59
C LEU A 186 -0.18 13.89 -18.79
N LYS A 187 -0.24 15.22 -18.89
CA LYS A 187 0.68 16.09 -18.15
C LYS A 187 0.31 16.17 -16.66
N GLN A 188 1.25 16.59 -15.85
CA GLN A 188 1.15 16.80 -14.40
C GLN A 188 -0.16 17.47 -13.93
N ASN A 189 -0.68 18.45 -14.68
CA ASN A 189 -1.92 19.17 -14.33
C ASN A 189 -3.19 18.30 -14.33
N SER A 190 -3.11 17.08 -14.82
CA SER A 190 -4.22 16.12 -14.84
C SER A 190 -4.06 15.02 -13.78
N ALA A 191 -2.96 15.01 -13.02
CA ALA A 191 -2.75 14.02 -11.96
C ALA A 191 -3.65 14.35 -10.76
N ARG A 192 -4.24 13.30 -10.20
CA ARG A 192 -5.04 13.42 -8.98
C ARG A 192 -4.15 13.83 -7.81
N GLU A 193 -4.71 14.69 -6.94
CA GLU A 193 -4.07 15.06 -5.69
C GLU A 193 -3.78 13.81 -4.83
N ILE A 194 -2.53 13.70 -4.38
CA ILE A 194 -2.07 12.57 -3.56
C ILE A 194 -2.10 13.00 -2.11
N ALA A 195 -2.52 12.11 -1.22
CA ALA A 195 -2.54 12.36 0.21
C ALA A 195 -1.13 12.76 0.70
N ASP A 196 -1.06 13.87 1.43
CA ASP A 196 0.17 14.35 2.03
C ASP A 196 0.64 13.44 3.18
N ILE A 197 1.92 13.52 3.52
CA ILE A 197 2.57 12.67 4.53
C ILE A 197 1.89 12.82 5.89
N LEU A 198 1.51 14.04 6.28
CA LEU A 198 0.89 14.28 7.59
C LEU A 198 -0.47 13.59 7.67
N SER A 199 -1.28 13.65 6.62
CA SER A 199 -2.56 12.93 6.60
C SER A 199 -2.38 11.40 6.63
N LEU A 200 -1.32 10.87 6.00
CA LEU A 200 -1.00 9.44 6.04
C LEU A 200 -0.57 8.96 7.43
N VAL A 201 0.17 9.80 8.18
CA VAL A 201 0.72 9.44 9.51
C VAL A 201 -0.29 9.69 10.64
N TYR A 202 -0.98 10.83 10.62
CA TYR A 202 -1.87 11.21 11.73
C TYR A 202 -3.29 10.69 11.60
N ASN A 203 -3.75 10.34 10.39
CA ASN A 203 -5.03 9.68 10.23
C ASN A 203 -4.89 8.18 10.52
N ARG A 204 -5.35 7.75 11.67
CA ARG A 204 -5.28 6.35 12.12
C ARG A 204 -5.96 5.33 11.20
N LEU A 205 -6.91 5.78 10.39
CA LEU A 205 -7.57 4.96 9.37
C LEU A 205 -6.93 5.12 7.98
N SER A 206 -5.81 5.83 7.88
CA SER A 206 -5.07 5.85 6.62
C SER A 206 -4.62 4.44 6.24
N PRO A 207 -4.52 4.12 4.95
CA PRO A 207 -4.04 2.81 4.53
C PRO A 207 -2.66 2.47 5.11
N VAL A 208 -1.80 3.48 5.28
CA VAL A 208 -0.45 3.31 5.84
C VAL A 208 -0.52 2.94 7.32
N CYS A 209 -1.28 3.69 8.13
CA CYS A 209 -1.44 3.36 9.55
C CYS A 209 -2.04 1.96 9.75
N VAL A 210 -3.07 1.62 8.98
CA VAL A 210 -3.72 0.31 9.07
C VAL A 210 -2.75 -0.82 8.76
N GLU A 211 -1.92 -0.66 7.71
CA GLU A 211 -0.95 -1.69 7.33
C GLU A 211 0.20 -1.77 8.34
N MET A 212 0.82 -0.64 8.69
CA MET A 212 1.99 -0.59 9.57
C MET A 212 1.68 -1.07 10.99
N PHE A 213 0.61 -0.58 11.61
CA PHE A 213 0.20 -1.05 12.94
C PHE A 213 -0.33 -2.49 12.92
N GLY A 214 -1.02 -2.89 11.85
CA GLY A 214 -1.44 -4.28 11.68
C GLY A 214 -0.27 -5.28 11.62
N MET A 215 0.91 -4.83 11.22
CA MET A 215 2.14 -5.65 11.18
C MET A 215 2.86 -5.75 12.52
N GLN A 216 2.92 -4.66 13.28
CA GLN A 216 3.63 -4.61 14.58
C GLN A 216 3.07 -5.61 15.60
N TYR A 217 1.87 -6.11 15.35
CA TYR A 217 1.17 -7.06 16.22
C TYR A 217 1.12 -8.49 15.67
N HIS A 218 1.87 -8.79 14.61
CA HIS A 218 2.05 -10.15 14.08
C HIS A 218 3.27 -10.80 14.69
#